data_331b393b16932318d72079566baf8b4b
#
_entry.id   331b393b16932318d72079566baf8b4b
#
_cell.length_a   1.000
_cell.length_b   1.000
_cell.length_c   1.000
_cell.angle_alpha   90.00
_cell.angle_beta   90.00
_cell.angle_gamma   90.00
#
_symmetry.space_group_name_H-M   'P 1'
#
loop_
_entity.id
_entity.type
_entity.pdbx_description
1 polymer ?
#
loop_
_entity_poly.entity_id
_entity_poly.type
_entity_poly.pdbx_seq_one_letter_code
_entity_poly.pdbx_strand_id
1 'polypeptide(L)'
;MKAVIYARVSSTGERQSTERQILDLTDYASKNSIEVVETFEEHISGAKKNRDRFILNECLAYAVENGIDIILISELSRLGRNVDEVLANIRFCKDNHLNIYFQKEAISIYDYAGKENPYLTIMIAVLGTCAQLERDAIYFRLSSGRKVYVAKHLKETGKTGLGRKVGYKKPKEAYEEAYKDVIKLLRRGYPIRQTAKLADVSESTVKKVKVMFSL
;
A
#
# COMPACT_ATOMS: atom_id res chain seq x y z
N MET A 1 7.72 -25.16 -17.97
CA MET A 1 7.07 -23.88 -17.70
C MET A 1 7.88 -23.17 -16.64
N LYS A 2 8.29 -21.92 -16.88
CA LYS A 2 9.11 -21.11 -15.96
C LYS A 2 8.22 -20.19 -15.15
N ALA A 3 8.48 -20.12 -13.84
CA ALA A 3 7.72 -19.27 -12.94
C ALA A 3 8.61 -18.36 -12.11
N VAL A 4 8.05 -17.25 -11.67
CA VAL A 4 8.55 -16.46 -10.53
C VAL A 4 7.54 -16.48 -9.40
N ILE A 5 8.02 -16.41 -8.16
CA ILE A 5 7.18 -16.28 -6.97
C ILE A 5 7.18 -14.82 -6.54
N TYR A 6 5.99 -14.27 -6.28
CA TYR A 6 5.86 -12.99 -5.62
C TYR A 6 5.15 -13.16 -4.26
N ALA A 7 5.83 -12.79 -3.18
CA ALA A 7 5.32 -12.84 -1.82
C ALA A 7 5.33 -11.45 -1.17
N ARG A 8 4.28 -11.13 -0.39
CA ARG A 8 4.16 -9.85 0.30
C ARG A 8 3.70 -10.02 1.75
N VAL A 9 4.37 -9.32 2.66
CA VAL A 9 3.95 -9.22 4.06
C VAL A 9 3.82 -7.77 4.51
N SER A 10 3.02 -7.56 5.55
CA SER A 10 2.97 -6.28 6.24
C SER A 10 4.25 -6.07 7.06
N SER A 11 4.72 -4.82 7.15
CA SER A 11 5.98 -4.44 7.82
C SER A 11 6.01 -4.67 9.35
N THR A 12 4.91 -5.11 9.95
CA THR A 12 4.76 -5.32 11.40
C THR A 12 4.74 -6.80 11.75
N GLY A 13 5.90 -7.41 11.89
CA GLY A 13 6.07 -8.60 12.74
C GLY A 13 5.88 -9.98 12.12
N GLU A 14 5.64 -10.12 10.80
CA GLU A 14 5.28 -11.42 10.20
C GLU A 14 6.35 -11.98 9.23
N ARG A 15 7.62 -12.10 9.67
CA ARG A 15 8.64 -12.85 8.90
C ARG A 15 8.19 -14.27 8.59
N GLN A 16 7.56 -14.95 9.55
CA GLN A 16 7.03 -16.32 9.39
C GLN A 16 5.97 -16.46 8.29
N SER A 17 5.29 -15.38 7.90
CA SER A 17 4.23 -15.40 6.89
C SER A 17 4.77 -15.41 5.46
N THR A 18 5.93 -14.80 5.17
CA THR A 18 6.53 -14.80 3.82
C THR A 18 7.16 -16.15 3.51
N GLU A 19 7.96 -16.67 4.43
CA GLU A 19 8.60 -17.99 4.30
C GLU A 19 7.56 -19.08 4.04
N ARG A 20 6.44 -19.05 4.78
CA ARG A 20 5.34 -19.99 4.56
C ARG A 20 4.71 -19.83 3.18
N GLN A 21 4.43 -18.59 2.73
CA GLN A 21 3.86 -18.35 1.39
C GLN A 21 4.79 -18.89 0.30
N ILE A 22 6.10 -18.63 0.41
CA ILE A 22 7.09 -19.09 -0.54
C ILE A 22 7.17 -20.61 -0.53
N LEU A 23 7.19 -21.25 0.65
CA LEU A 23 7.21 -22.70 0.78
C LEU A 23 5.99 -23.34 0.10
N ASP A 24 4.78 -22.86 0.43
CA ASP A 24 3.53 -23.36 -0.14
C ASP A 24 3.49 -23.22 -1.68
N LEU A 25 3.99 -22.09 -2.22
CA LEU A 25 4.05 -21.84 -3.66
C LEU A 25 5.14 -22.68 -4.35
N THR A 26 6.28 -22.91 -3.68
CA THR A 26 7.36 -23.78 -4.18
C THR A 26 6.90 -25.24 -4.22
N ASP A 27 6.18 -25.68 -3.20
CA ASP A 27 5.57 -27.01 -3.19
C ASP A 27 4.55 -27.18 -4.32
N TYR A 28 3.73 -26.16 -4.55
CA TYR A 28 2.81 -26.15 -5.68
C TYR A 28 3.55 -26.24 -7.02
N ALA A 29 4.59 -25.43 -7.21
CA ALA A 29 5.40 -25.44 -8.42
C ALA A 29 6.03 -26.83 -8.66
N SER A 30 6.61 -27.43 -7.63
CA SER A 30 7.22 -28.77 -7.69
C SER A 30 6.20 -29.83 -8.12
N LYS A 31 5.00 -29.85 -7.52
CA LYS A 31 3.93 -30.80 -7.85
C LYS A 31 3.40 -30.66 -9.26
N ASN A 32 3.51 -29.46 -9.85
CA ASN A 32 3.03 -29.18 -11.22
C ASN A 32 4.16 -29.12 -12.26
N SER A 33 5.38 -29.57 -11.92
CA SER A 33 6.55 -29.54 -12.81
C SER A 33 6.85 -28.13 -13.36
N ILE A 34 6.70 -27.12 -12.50
CA ILE A 34 6.99 -25.72 -12.79
C ILE A 34 8.38 -25.37 -12.23
N GLU A 35 9.25 -24.83 -13.04
CA GLU A 35 10.59 -24.35 -12.63
C GLU A 35 10.46 -22.94 -12.04
N VAL A 36 10.75 -22.78 -10.75
CA VAL A 36 10.83 -21.45 -10.11
C VAL A 36 12.20 -20.86 -10.38
N VAL A 37 12.25 -19.78 -11.15
CA VAL A 37 13.50 -19.13 -11.59
C VAL A 37 13.94 -18.06 -10.57
N GLU A 38 12.99 -17.30 -9.99
CA GLU A 38 13.30 -16.21 -9.08
C GLU A 38 12.16 -16.01 -8.07
N THR A 39 12.47 -15.41 -6.91
CA THR A 39 11.51 -15.10 -5.85
C THR A 39 11.63 -13.64 -5.44
N PHE A 40 10.51 -12.93 -5.47
CA PHE A 40 10.41 -11.51 -5.12
C PHE A 40 9.64 -11.36 -3.80
N GLU A 41 10.31 -10.81 -2.79
CA GLU A 41 9.73 -10.59 -1.46
C GLU A 41 9.55 -9.11 -1.17
N GLU A 42 8.33 -8.70 -0.86
CA GLU A 42 8.00 -7.31 -0.55
C GLU A 42 7.55 -7.14 0.90
N HIS A 43 8.30 -6.37 1.67
CA HIS A 43 7.98 -5.99 3.04
C HIS A 43 7.37 -4.58 3.07
N ILE A 44 6.05 -4.46 2.88
CA ILE A 44 5.42 -3.15 2.71
C ILE A 44 4.00 -3.13 3.30
N SER A 45 3.62 -1.99 3.89
CA SER A 45 2.25 -1.77 4.30
C SER A 45 1.30 -1.79 3.09
N GLY A 46 0.18 -2.52 3.21
CA GLY A 46 -0.87 -2.55 2.18
C GLY A 46 -1.47 -1.18 1.82
N ALA A 47 -1.12 -0.12 2.56
CA ALA A 47 -1.58 1.25 2.31
C ALA A 47 -0.79 1.99 1.21
N LYS A 48 0.39 1.52 0.79
CA LYS A 48 1.18 2.17 -0.27
C LYS A 48 0.58 1.91 -1.67
N LYS A 49 0.64 2.92 -2.54
CA LYS A 49 0.15 2.84 -3.94
C LYS A 49 1.03 1.91 -4.77
N ASN A 50 0.49 1.35 -5.87
CA ASN A 50 1.25 0.48 -6.78
C ASN A 50 2.56 1.11 -7.27
N ARG A 51 2.56 2.41 -7.62
CA ARG A 51 3.77 3.14 -8.03
C ARG A 51 4.88 3.13 -6.98
N ASP A 52 4.52 2.91 -5.70
CA ASP A 52 5.45 2.86 -4.58
C ASP A 52 5.83 1.40 -4.23
N ARG A 53 5.35 0.42 -5.02
CA ARG A 53 5.59 -1.02 -4.85
C ARG A 53 6.69 -1.45 -5.82
N PHE A 54 7.91 -1.07 -5.49
CA PHE A 54 9.07 -1.31 -6.34
C PHE A 54 9.29 -2.79 -6.65
N ILE A 55 9.16 -3.66 -5.66
CA ILE A 55 9.40 -5.11 -5.82
C ILE A 55 8.33 -5.77 -6.69
N LEU A 56 7.04 -5.39 -6.58
CA LEU A 56 6.02 -5.89 -7.48
C LEU A 56 6.29 -5.46 -8.93
N ASN A 57 6.62 -4.18 -9.12
CA ASN A 57 6.91 -3.66 -10.45
C ASN A 57 8.18 -4.31 -11.04
N GLU A 58 9.19 -4.55 -10.22
CA GLU A 58 10.41 -5.28 -10.59
C GLU A 58 10.08 -6.73 -10.98
N CYS A 59 9.25 -7.44 -10.20
CA CYS A 59 8.79 -8.79 -10.51
C CYS A 59 8.05 -8.85 -11.85
N LEU A 60 7.13 -7.90 -12.09
CA LEU A 60 6.38 -7.82 -13.36
C LEU A 60 7.29 -7.54 -14.56
N ALA A 61 8.22 -6.59 -14.42
CA ALA A 61 9.19 -6.27 -15.47
C ALA A 61 10.12 -7.45 -15.74
N TYR A 62 10.69 -8.05 -14.69
CA TYR A 62 11.54 -9.22 -14.80
C TYR A 62 10.85 -10.38 -15.52
N ALA A 63 9.58 -10.63 -15.18
CA ALA A 63 8.81 -11.71 -15.79
C ALA A 63 8.63 -11.51 -17.31
N VAL A 64 8.38 -10.28 -17.74
CA VAL A 64 8.25 -9.95 -19.17
C VAL A 64 9.60 -10.04 -19.88
N GLU A 65 10.67 -9.44 -19.32
CA GLU A 65 12.00 -9.38 -19.92
C GLU A 65 12.65 -10.76 -20.05
N ASN A 66 12.38 -11.68 -19.11
CA ASN A 66 12.98 -13.01 -19.10
C ASN A 66 12.07 -14.12 -19.66
N GLY A 67 10.94 -13.75 -20.27
CA GLY A 67 10.01 -14.71 -20.89
C GLY A 67 9.47 -15.73 -19.90
N ILE A 68 9.08 -15.26 -18.71
CA ILE A 68 8.45 -16.10 -17.68
C ILE A 68 7.01 -16.44 -18.10
N ASP A 69 6.63 -17.70 -17.95
CA ASP A 69 5.31 -18.17 -18.34
C ASP A 69 4.22 -17.79 -17.30
N ILE A 70 4.58 -17.79 -16.00
CA ILE A 70 3.60 -17.62 -14.92
C ILE A 70 4.21 -16.97 -13.67
N ILE A 71 3.44 -16.08 -13.03
CA ILE A 71 3.74 -15.58 -11.67
C ILE A 71 2.89 -16.35 -10.67
N LEU A 72 3.51 -16.89 -9.64
CA LEU A 72 2.83 -17.58 -8.54
C LEU A 72 2.64 -16.61 -7.37
N ILE A 73 1.40 -16.45 -6.92
CA ILE A 73 1.02 -15.53 -5.83
C ILE A 73 0.11 -16.28 -4.85
N SER A 74 0.29 -16.05 -3.55
CA SER A 74 -0.49 -16.74 -2.52
C SER A 74 -1.99 -16.39 -2.55
N GLU A 75 -2.34 -15.13 -2.78
CA GLU A 75 -3.74 -14.66 -2.86
C GLU A 75 -3.85 -13.35 -3.67
N LEU A 76 -5.02 -13.10 -4.23
CA LEU A 76 -5.32 -11.94 -5.08
C LEU A 76 -5.02 -10.60 -4.38
N SER A 77 -5.20 -10.52 -3.06
CA SER A 77 -4.91 -9.32 -2.27
C SER A 77 -3.42 -8.91 -2.26
N ARG A 78 -2.53 -9.81 -2.70
CA ARG A 78 -1.10 -9.51 -2.84
C ARG A 78 -0.81 -8.68 -4.09
N LEU A 79 -1.63 -8.83 -5.13
CA LEU A 79 -1.43 -8.14 -6.40
C LEU A 79 -1.80 -6.64 -6.36
N GLY A 80 -2.72 -6.23 -5.49
CA GLY A 80 -3.14 -4.84 -5.31
C GLY A 80 -3.82 -4.63 -3.97
N ARG A 81 -3.96 -3.38 -3.54
CA ARG A 81 -4.66 -3.01 -2.29
C ARG A 81 -6.15 -2.69 -2.51
N ASN A 82 -6.52 -2.47 -3.74
CA ASN A 82 -7.89 -2.24 -4.18
C ASN A 82 -8.10 -2.89 -5.54
N VAL A 83 -9.36 -2.98 -5.94
CA VAL A 83 -9.77 -3.63 -7.18
C VAL A 83 -9.16 -2.98 -8.41
N ASP A 84 -9.06 -1.66 -8.44
CA ASP A 84 -8.52 -0.93 -9.59
C ASP A 84 -7.04 -1.27 -9.83
N GLU A 85 -6.25 -1.37 -8.75
CA GLU A 85 -4.83 -1.77 -8.82
C GLU A 85 -4.69 -3.23 -9.25
N VAL A 86 -5.53 -4.14 -8.73
CA VAL A 86 -5.54 -5.55 -9.14
C VAL A 86 -5.88 -5.66 -10.62
N LEU A 87 -6.92 -4.97 -11.08
CA LEU A 87 -7.32 -4.95 -12.49
C LEU A 87 -6.24 -4.37 -13.40
N ALA A 88 -5.56 -3.30 -12.97
CA ALA A 88 -4.46 -2.70 -13.74
C ALA A 88 -3.29 -3.69 -13.92
N ASN A 89 -2.90 -4.40 -12.84
CA ASN A 89 -1.82 -5.39 -12.91
C ASN A 89 -2.22 -6.63 -13.72
N ILE A 90 -3.47 -7.10 -13.62
CA ILE A 90 -3.99 -8.19 -14.46
C ILE A 90 -4.00 -7.77 -15.93
N ARG A 91 -4.42 -6.54 -16.25
CA ARG A 91 -4.40 -6.01 -17.61
C ARG A 91 -2.97 -5.98 -18.15
N PHE A 92 -2.01 -5.45 -17.37
CA PHE A 92 -0.60 -5.47 -17.73
C PHE A 92 -0.11 -6.88 -18.08
N CYS A 93 -0.46 -7.88 -17.26
CA CYS A 93 -0.08 -9.27 -17.51
C CYS A 93 -0.73 -9.82 -18.79
N LYS A 94 -2.01 -9.51 -19.03
CA LYS A 94 -2.70 -9.91 -20.28
C LYS A 94 -2.06 -9.30 -21.52
N ASP A 95 -1.73 -8.01 -21.47
CA ASP A 95 -1.09 -7.28 -22.57
C ASP A 95 0.29 -7.85 -22.92
N ASN A 96 0.96 -8.49 -21.97
CA ASN A 96 2.26 -9.15 -22.13
C ASN A 96 2.19 -10.68 -22.21
N HIS A 97 1.00 -11.27 -22.34
CA HIS A 97 0.78 -12.74 -22.36
C HIS A 97 1.37 -13.49 -21.16
N LEU A 98 1.49 -12.82 -20.03
CA LEU A 98 2.01 -13.35 -18.77
C LEU A 98 0.86 -13.91 -17.92
N ASN A 99 0.94 -15.16 -17.52
CA ASN A 99 -0.06 -15.75 -16.63
C ASN A 99 0.21 -15.39 -15.17
N ILE A 100 -0.83 -15.39 -14.34
CA ILE A 100 -0.73 -15.34 -12.88
C ILE A 100 -1.59 -16.45 -12.30
N TYR A 101 -1.07 -17.16 -11.32
CA TYR A 101 -1.81 -18.12 -10.52
C TYR A 101 -1.98 -17.62 -9.09
N PHE A 102 -3.20 -17.60 -8.61
CA PHE A 102 -3.57 -17.25 -7.24
C PHE A 102 -3.88 -18.54 -6.47
N GLN A 103 -2.97 -18.94 -5.58
CA GLN A 103 -3.03 -20.23 -4.90
C GLN A 103 -4.28 -20.40 -4.02
N LYS A 104 -4.60 -19.39 -3.22
CA LYS A 104 -5.74 -19.42 -2.29
C LYS A 104 -7.08 -19.53 -3.01
N GLU A 105 -7.20 -18.82 -4.11
CA GLU A 105 -8.39 -18.81 -4.94
C GLU A 105 -8.41 -19.98 -5.94
N ALA A 106 -7.27 -20.67 -6.13
CA ALA A 106 -7.06 -21.75 -7.10
C ALA A 106 -7.45 -21.33 -8.53
N ILE A 107 -7.08 -20.10 -8.94
CA ILE A 107 -7.49 -19.52 -10.21
C ILE A 107 -6.28 -18.84 -10.89
N SER A 108 -6.27 -18.86 -12.24
CA SER A 108 -5.27 -18.18 -13.07
C SER A 108 -5.93 -17.26 -14.10
N ILE A 109 -5.14 -16.36 -14.70
CA ILE A 109 -5.61 -15.49 -15.79
C ILE A 109 -6.00 -16.32 -17.00
N TYR A 110 -5.14 -17.29 -17.36
CA TYR A 110 -5.38 -18.20 -18.47
C TYR A 110 -5.53 -19.64 -17.96
N ASP A 111 -6.40 -20.40 -18.58
CA ASP A 111 -6.53 -21.85 -18.37
C ASP A 111 -5.37 -22.62 -19.04
N TYR A 112 -5.39 -23.96 -18.91
CA TYR A 112 -4.38 -24.84 -19.51
C TYR A 112 -4.39 -24.83 -21.04
N ALA A 113 -5.48 -24.35 -21.66
CA ALA A 113 -5.59 -24.20 -23.12
C ALA A 113 -5.15 -22.80 -23.59
N GLY A 114 -4.65 -21.95 -22.67
CA GLY A 114 -4.25 -20.57 -22.97
C GLY A 114 -5.43 -19.61 -23.18
N LYS A 115 -6.64 -20.02 -22.85
CA LYS A 115 -7.85 -19.19 -22.95
C LYS A 115 -8.06 -18.40 -21.66
N GLU A 116 -8.50 -17.16 -21.80
CA GLU A 116 -8.84 -16.32 -20.63
C GLU A 116 -9.89 -16.98 -19.75
N ASN A 117 -9.62 -16.97 -18.45
CA ASN A 117 -10.52 -17.53 -17.45
C ASN A 117 -11.62 -16.51 -17.08
N PRO A 118 -12.88 -16.74 -17.50
CA PRO A 118 -13.96 -15.80 -17.23
C PRO A 118 -14.31 -15.68 -15.76
N TYR A 119 -14.05 -16.72 -14.97
CA TYR A 119 -14.32 -16.74 -13.53
C TYR A 119 -13.48 -15.75 -12.75
N LEU A 120 -12.25 -15.47 -13.23
CA LEU A 120 -11.40 -14.44 -12.60
C LEU A 120 -12.06 -13.06 -12.62
N THR A 121 -12.64 -12.66 -13.74
CA THR A 121 -13.31 -11.35 -13.87
C THR A 121 -14.51 -11.26 -12.94
N ILE A 122 -15.32 -12.31 -12.87
CA ILE A 122 -16.48 -12.38 -11.97
C ILE A 122 -16.02 -12.31 -10.50
N MET A 123 -14.99 -13.08 -10.14
CA MET A 123 -14.47 -13.12 -8.78
C MET A 123 -13.93 -11.76 -8.34
N ILE A 124 -13.18 -11.06 -9.19
CA ILE A 124 -12.66 -9.73 -8.90
C ILE A 124 -13.81 -8.74 -8.69
N ALA A 125 -14.85 -8.78 -9.52
CA ALA A 125 -16.03 -7.93 -9.37
C ALA A 125 -16.75 -8.18 -8.03
N VAL A 126 -16.93 -9.43 -7.65
CA VAL A 126 -17.54 -9.82 -6.36
C VAL A 126 -16.69 -9.36 -5.19
N LEU A 127 -15.38 -9.66 -5.19
CA LEU A 127 -14.47 -9.24 -4.13
C LEU A 127 -14.40 -7.71 -3.98
N GLY A 128 -14.44 -6.99 -5.11
CA GLY A 128 -14.50 -5.55 -5.12
C GLY A 128 -15.76 -4.99 -4.49
N THR A 129 -16.89 -5.56 -4.82
CA THR A 129 -18.18 -5.18 -4.24
C THR A 129 -18.21 -5.47 -2.75
N CYS A 130 -17.74 -6.65 -2.31
CA CYS A 130 -17.63 -6.99 -0.89
C CYS A 130 -16.73 -6.01 -0.12
N ALA A 131 -15.57 -5.68 -0.67
CA ALA A 131 -14.65 -4.72 -0.07
C ALA A 131 -15.24 -3.31 0.02
N GLN A 132 -16.07 -2.92 -0.94
CA GLN A 132 -16.78 -1.63 -0.88
C GLN A 132 -17.87 -1.64 0.21
N LEU A 133 -18.68 -2.68 0.27
CA LEU A 133 -19.71 -2.84 1.32
C LEU A 133 -19.10 -2.83 2.73
N GLU A 134 -17.95 -3.47 2.91
CA GLU A 134 -17.25 -3.45 4.19
C GLU A 134 -16.77 -2.03 4.56
N ARG A 135 -16.18 -1.29 3.62
CA ARG A 135 -15.79 0.12 3.83
C ARG A 135 -16.99 0.99 4.19
N ASP A 136 -18.11 0.83 3.49
CA ASP A 136 -19.32 1.59 3.75
C ASP A 136 -19.90 1.27 5.14
N ALA A 137 -19.88 -0.01 5.56
CA ALA A 137 -20.27 -0.43 6.89
C ALA A 137 -19.37 0.15 8.00
N ILE A 138 -18.05 0.20 7.77
CA ILE A 138 -17.09 0.82 8.68
C ILE A 138 -17.36 2.33 8.77
N TYR A 139 -17.51 3.01 7.62
CA TYR A 139 -17.81 4.44 7.57
C TYR A 139 -19.11 4.76 8.31
N PHE A 140 -20.16 3.97 8.10
CA PHE A 140 -21.45 4.15 8.80
C PHE A 140 -21.28 4.01 10.31
N ARG A 141 -20.58 2.97 10.80
CA ARG A 141 -20.32 2.77 12.23
C ARG A 141 -19.52 3.93 12.84
N LEU A 142 -18.46 4.37 12.17
CA LEU A 142 -17.64 5.50 12.64
C LEU A 142 -18.42 6.82 12.65
N SER A 143 -19.22 7.09 11.60
CA SER A 143 -20.03 8.32 11.51
C SER A 143 -21.13 8.34 12.58
N SER A 144 -21.78 7.22 12.81
CA SER A 144 -22.80 7.06 13.86
C SER A 144 -22.18 7.21 15.25
N GLY A 145 -21.09 6.52 15.54
CA GLY A 145 -20.36 6.66 16.80
C GLY A 145 -19.89 8.10 17.05
N ARG A 146 -19.40 8.78 16.01
CA ARG A 146 -19.03 10.19 16.07
C ARG A 146 -20.22 11.09 16.44
N LYS A 147 -21.40 10.87 15.82
CA LYS A 147 -22.61 11.63 16.16
C LYS A 147 -23.01 11.47 17.63
N VAL A 148 -22.99 10.23 18.13
CA VAL A 148 -23.30 9.94 19.54
C VAL A 148 -22.30 10.61 20.49
N TYR A 149 -21.00 10.50 20.16
CA TYR A 149 -19.94 11.14 20.95
C TYR A 149 -20.10 12.66 21.00
N VAL A 150 -20.33 13.31 19.86
CA VAL A 150 -20.54 14.77 19.78
C VAL A 150 -21.77 15.19 20.58
N ALA A 151 -22.89 14.47 20.44
CA ALA A 151 -24.12 14.78 21.15
C ALA A 151 -23.95 14.67 22.67
N LYS A 152 -23.25 13.64 23.15
CA LYS A 152 -22.95 13.46 24.57
C LYS A 152 -22.03 14.58 25.08
N HIS A 153 -20.93 14.84 24.38
CA HIS A 153 -19.94 15.83 24.80
C HIS A 153 -20.47 17.26 24.75
N LEU A 154 -21.36 17.55 23.80
CA LEU A 154 -22.05 18.84 23.72
C LEU A 154 -22.97 19.08 24.94
N LYS A 155 -23.68 18.03 25.39
CA LYS A 155 -24.54 18.11 26.58
C LYS A 155 -23.71 18.32 27.87
N GLU A 156 -22.55 17.68 27.97
CA GLU A 156 -21.70 17.71 29.17
C GLU A 156 -20.83 18.98 29.27
N THR A 157 -20.31 19.45 28.15
CA THR A 157 -19.27 20.50 28.14
C THR A 157 -19.62 21.74 27.32
N GLY A 158 -20.74 21.74 26.58
CA GLY A 158 -21.09 22.79 25.64
C GLY A 158 -20.21 22.86 24.38
N LYS A 159 -19.31 21.87 24.17
CA LYS A 159 -18.38 21.79 23.02
C LYS A 159 -18.50 20.45 22.32
N THR A 160 -18.16 20.40 21.04
CA THR A 160 -18.27 19.16 20.23
C THR A 160 -17.26 18.08 20.63
N GLY A 161 -16.23 18.40 21.40
CA GLY A 161 -15.15 17.49 21.77
C GLY A 161 -14.25 17.06 20.59
N LEU A 162 -14.52 17.59 19.39
CA LEU A 162 -13.76 17.30 18.18
C LEU A 162 -12.69 18.37 17.92
N GLY A 163 -11.61 17.96 17.26
CA GLY A 163 -10.52 18.85 16.93
C GLY A 163 -9.38 18.83 17.94
N ARG A 164 -8.43 19.73 17.77
CA ARG A 164 -7.26 19.85 18.65
C ARG A 164 -7.68 20.41 20.00
N LYS A 165 -7.19 19.83 21.08
CA LYS A 165 -7.43 20.34 22.46
C LYS A 165 -7.00 21.81 22.54
N VAL A 166 -7.81 22.64 23.21
CA VAL A 166 -7.48 24.05 23.45
C VAL A 166 -6.16 24.12 24.21
N GLY A 167 -5.22 24.96 23.73
CA GLY A 167 -3.89 25.10 24.34
C GLY A 167 -2.86 24.03 23.93
N TYR A 168 -3.23 23.02 23.13
CA TYR A 168 -2.26 22.04 22.65
C TYR A 168 -1.26 22.72 21.70
N LYS A 169 0.01 22.67 22.06
CA LYS A 169 1.14 23.03 21.21
C LYS A 169 1.90 21.76 20.84
N LYS A 170 2.22 21.58 19.57
CA LYS A 170 3.06 20.48 19.12
C LYS A 170 4.42 20.56 19.83
N PRO A 171 4.95 19.46 20.39
CA PRO A 171 6.26 19.49 21.08
C PRO A 171 7.37 20.00 20.15
N LYS A 172 8.41 20.61 20.72
CA LYS A 172 9.52 21.21 19.98
C LYS A 172 10.30 20.13 19.19
N GLU A 173 10.45 18.96 19.81
CA GLU A 173 11.10 17.78 19.22
C GLU A 173 10.38 17.31 17.95
N ALA A 174 9.05 17.33 17.96
CA ALA A 174 8.25 16.94 16.79
C ALA A 174 8.30 17.99 15.66
N TYR A 175 8.64 19.25 15.96
CA TYR A 175 8.97 20.25 14.94
C TYR A 175 10.38 20.04 14.41
N GLU A 176 11.32 19.71 15.26
CA GLU A 176 12.71 19.44 14.87
C GLU A 176 12.78 18.26 13.89
N GLU A 177 12.06 17.20 14.16
CA GLU A 177 11.99 16.04 13.26
C GLU A 177 11.28 16.35 11.94
N ALA A 178 10.14 17.05 12.00
CA ALA A 178 9.34 17.35 10.81
C ALA A 178 9.96 18.39 9.89
N TYR A 179 10.81 19.28 10.41
CA TYR A 179 11.38 20.40 9.67
C TYR A 179 12.92 20.46 9.74
N LYS A 180 13.56 19.30 9.82
CA LYS A 180 15.03 19.17 9.83
C LYS A 180 15.72 19.99 8.73
N ASP A 181 15.21 19.89 7.51
CA ASP A 181 15.80 20.58 6.36
C ASP A 181 15.63 22.10 6.46
N VAL A 182 14.47 22.56 6.93
CA VAL A 182 14.23 24.00 7.19
C VAL A 182 15.21 24.53 8.23
N ILE A 183 15.38 23.81 9.34
CA ILE A 183 16.30 24.18 10.43
C ILE A 183 17.74 24.22 9.91
N LYS A 184 18.15 23.22 9.12
CA LYS A 184 19.49 23.13 8.52
C LYS A 184 19.76 24.30 7.58
N LEU A 185 18.82 24.68 6.74
CA LEU A 185 18.94 25.79 5.81
C LEU A 185 18.99 27.13 6.55
N LEU A 186 18.14 27.34 7.55
CA LEU A 186 18.16 28.55 8.38
C LEU A 186 19.46 28.71 9.15
N ARG A 187 20.02 27.64 9.72
CA ARG A 187 21.34 27.63 10.39
C ARG A 187 22.50 27.99 9.45
N ARG A 188 22.34 27.73 8.14
CA ARG A 188 23.27 28.10 7.09
C ARG A 188 23.10 29.56 6.60
N GLY A 189 22.14 30.31 7.18
CA GLY A 189 21.89 31.72 6.83
C GLY A 189 21.02 31.93 5.61
N TYR A 190 20.35 30.91 5.08
CA TYR A 190 19.48 31.10 3.93
C TYR A 190 18.27 31.99 4.26
N PRO A 191 17.90 32.92 3.35
CA PRO A 191 16.71 33.75 3.52
C PRO A 191 15.42 32.95 3.59
N ILE A 192 14.41 33.47 4.32
CA ILE A 192 13.12 32.76 4.54
C ILE A 192 12.49 32.31 3.21
N ARG A 193 12.44 33.18 2.19
CA ARG A 193 11.87 32.84 0.87
C ARG A 193 12.61 31.69 0.18
N GLN A 194 13.93 31.73 0.24
CA GLN A 194 14.77 30.72 -0.39
C GLN A 194 14.66 29.36 0.37
N THR A 195 14.66 29.41 1.71
CA THR A 195 14.44 28.25 2.56
C THR A 195 13.07 27.61 2.29
N ALA A 196 12.02 28.43 2.16
CA ALA A 196 10.67 27.94 1.84
C ALA A 196 10.65 27.18 0.51
N LYS A 197 11.32 27.72 -0.51
CA LYS A 197 11.40 27.12 -1.84
C LYS A 197 12.22 25.82 -1.87
N LEU A 198 13.35 25.78 -1.17
CA LEU A 198 14.24 24.62 -1.12
C LEU A 198 13.68 23.46 -0.28
N ALA A 199 12.94 23.77 0.78
CA ALA A 199 12.34 22.78 1.68
C ALA A 199 10.88 22.43 1.32
N ASP A 200 10.35 22.99 0.24
CA ASP A 200 8.96 22.81 -0.22
C ASP A 200 7.91 23.06 0.88
N VAL A 201 8.06 24.15 1.61
CA VAL A 201 7.15 24.57 2.68
C VAL A 201 6.76 26.04 2.52
N SER A 202 5.65 26.43 3.15
CA SER A 202 5.23 27.82 3.12
C SER A 202 6.19 28.76 3.90
N GLU A 203 6.32 30.02 3.48
CA GLU A 203 7.09 31.03 4.21
C GLU A 203 6.62 31.20 5.65
N SER A 204 5.30 31.06 5.89
CA SER A 204 4.73 31.13 7.25
C SER A 204 5.23 29.98 8.15
N THR A 205 5.41 28.79 7.59
CA THR A 205 6.02 27.65 8.29
C THR A 205 7.47 27.93 8.63
N VAL A 206 8.26 28.47 7.68
CA VAL A 206 9.67 28.82 7.90
C VAL A 206 9.80 29.90 8.99
N LYS A 207 8.97 30.95 8.96
CA LYS A 207 8.92 31.99 10.00
C LYS A 207 8.64 31.41 11.38
N LYS A 208 7.67 30.48 11.46
CA LYS A 208 7.31 29.82 12.70
C LYS A 208 8.44 28.97 13.26
N VAL A 209 9.11 28.19 12.41
CA VAL A 209 10.28 27.38 12.78
C VAL A 209 11.42 28.27 13.23
N LYS A 210 11.70 29.36 12.50
CA LYS A 210 12.74 30.32 12.85
C LYS A 210 12.56 30.90 14.26
N VAL A 211 11.33 31.35 14.58
CA VAL A 211 11.00 31.87 15.93
C VAL A 211 11.11 30.79 16.99
N MET A 212 10.62 29.57 16.70
CA MET A 212 10.61 28.47 17.67
C MET A 212 12.01 27.98 18.06
N PHE A 213 12.97 28.03 17.12
CA PHE A 213 14.35 27.57 17.32
C PHE A 213 15.35 28.74 17.49
N SER A 214 14.86 29.99 17.56
CA SER A 214 15.69 31.20 17.74
C SER A 214 16.83 31.32 16.72
N LEU A 215 16.51 31.10 15.44
CA LEU A 215 17.45 31.08 14.30
C LEU A 215 17.40 32.36 13.50
#